data_123666a49f21901b546f24611df1d669
#
_entry.id   123666a49f21901b546f24611df1d669
#
_cell.length_a   1.000
_cell.length_b   1.000
_cell.length_c   1.000
_cell.angle_alpha   90.00
_cell.angle_beta   90.00
_cell.angle_gamma   90.00
#
_symmetry.space_group_name_H-M   'P 1'
#
loop_
_entity.id
_entity.type
_entity.pdbx_description
1 polymer ?
#
loop_
_entity_poly.entity_id
_entity_poly.type
_entity_poly.pdbx_seq_one_letter_code
_entity_poly.pdbx_strand_id
1 'polypeptide(L)'
;MALKYFWILVGSSFACSVMLVFVVKSFAQGFAANAKKPILFGSLSAAGASGGGYLATLIDEHMFTVYWIFSAVFLLFGIIHVVFFHKKYFYATKNDEKKVVIGELLFALSLILFTIVIFSTLQYFLKDKSFLFYPMLLSMLAFFIPILVLYTFEAAYKIPLPVFTTWHYPLNQVIDLPDEKPNEKLVVIAFEIAKQSSEPLKTNFRAKGPEAMQLGDLYYHFLNDYNELHSETPIQYTDDYHSPQEWWFRTKPKWYQRNKILDPDLSVRDNKIKENTIIICERITPQEEGA
;
A
#
# COMPACT_ATOMS: atom_id res chain seq x y z
N MET A 1 -31.92 -30.00 22.49
CA MET A 1 -30.77 -29.09 22.53
C MET A 1 -30.57 -28.31 21.21
N ALA A 2 -30.60 -28.97 20.05
CA ALA A 2 -30.36 -28.34 18.75
C ALA A 2 -31.27 -27.12 18.44
N LEU A 3 -32.57 -27.22 18.72
CA LEU A 3 -33.54 -26.15 18.49
C LEU A 3 -33.24 -24.87 19.28
N LYS A 4 -32.79 -24.99 20.55
CA LYS A 4 -32.42 -23.83 21.36
C LYS A 4 -31.23 -23.08 20.79
N TYR A 5 -30.18 -23.79 20.36
CA TYR A 5 -28.99 -23.19 19.76
C TYR A 5 -29.29 -22.57 18.39
N PHE A 6 -30.16 -23.19 17.59
CA PHE A 6 -30.65 -22.63 16.35
C PHE A 6 -31.30 -21.26 16.55
N TRP A 7 -32.29 -21.16 17.45
CA TRP A 7 -32.97 -19.89 17.70
C TRP A 7 -32.07 -18.82 18.29
N ILE A 8 -31.10 -19.21 19.13
CA ILE A 8 -30.09 -18.26 19.65
C ILE A 8 -29.22 -17.74 18.49
N LEU A 9 -28.71 -18.59 17.62
CA LEU A 9 -27.86 -18.18 16.50
C LEU A 9 -28.63 -17.27 15.53
N VAL A 10 -29.79 -17.71 15.07
CA VAL A 10 -30.60 -16.96 14.10
C VAL A 10 -31.08 -15.63 14.70
N GLY A 11 -31.59 -15.66 15.92
CA GLY A 11 -32.09 -14.46 16.60
C GLY A 11 -31.00 -13.45 16.90
N SER A 12 -29.85 -13.89 17.40
CA SER A 12 -28.70 -12.99 17.67
C SER A 12 -28.11 -12.43 16.38
N SER A 13 -27.91 -13.25 15.35
CA SER A 13 -27.37 -12.80 14.06
C SER A 13 -28.31 -11.79 13.40
N PHE A 14 -29.63 -12.02 13.44
CA PHE A 14 -30.62 -11.08 12.91
C PHE A 14 -30.60 -9.76 13.66
N ALA A 15 -30.66 -9.80 14.99
CA ALA A 15 -30.63 -8.59 15.82
C ALA A 15 -29.35 -7.78 15.61
N CYS A 16 -28.18 -8.44 15.58
CA CYS A 16 -26.91 -7.79 15.28
C CYS A 16 -26.87 -7.19 13.86
N SER A 17 -27.39 -7.91 12.86
CA SER A 17 -27.46 -7.39 11.49
C SER A 17 -28.26 -6.10 11.42
N VAL A 18 -29.45 -6.06 12.02
CA VAL A 18 -30.29 -4.86 12.06
C VAL A 18 -29.59 -3.72 12.82
N MET A 19 -29.02 -4.00 13.97
CA MET A 19 -28.27 -3.00 14.76
C MET A 19 -27.14 -2.38 13.93
N LEU A 20 -26.34 -3.19 13.23
CA LEU A 20 -25.25 -2.72 12.38
C LEU A 20 -25.75 -1.78 11.28
N VAL A 21 -26.88 -2.08 10.63
CA VAL A 21 -27.47 -1.17 9.62
C VAL A 21 -27.79 0.20 10.21
N PHE A 22 -28.28 0.28 11.45
CA PHE A 22 -28.49 1.57 12.11
C PHE A 22 -27.17 2.31 12.38
N VAL A 23 -26.15 1.59 12.82
CA VAL A 23 -24.82 2.18 13.07
C VAL A 23 -24.20 2.70 11.78
N VAL A 24 -24.30 1.99 10.65
CA VAL A 24 -23.78 2.40 9.33
C VAL A 24 -24.28 3.78 8.92
N LYS A 25 -25.54 4.14 9.23
CA LYS A 25 -26.09 5.45 8.90
C LYS A 25 -25.32 6.61 9.53
N SER A 26 -24.70 6.39 10.69
CA SER A 26 -23.90 7.42 11.36
C SER A 26 -22.49 7.56 10.77
N PHE A 27 -22.01 6.55 10.05
CA PHE A 27 -20.67 6.51 9.46
C PHE A 27 -20.63 6.95 7.99
N ALA A 28 -21.69 6.63 7.20
CA ALA A 28 -21.74 6.89 5.77
C ALA A 28 -22.97 7.73 5.39
N GLN A 29 -22.76 9.01 5.11
CA GLN A 29 -23.85 9.94 4.75
C GLN A 29 -24.54 9.54 3.44
N GLY A 30 -23.77 9.08 2.43
CA GLY A 30 -24.32 8.59 1.16
C GLY A 30 -25.26 7.39 1.34
N PHE A 31 -24.93 6.50 2.26
CA PHE A 31 -25.80 5.40 2.67
C PHE A 31 -27.03 5.91 3.44
N ALA A 32 -26.84 6.82 4.40
CA ALA A 32 -27.94 7.36 5.21
C ALA A 32 -29.02 8.05 4.37
N ALA A 33 -28.61 8.82 3.36
CA ALA A 33 -29.52 9.54 2.48
C ALA A 33 -30.46 8.62 1.66
N ASN A 34 -30.02 7.42 1.31
CA ASN A 34 -30.73 6.48 0.45
C ASN A 34 -30.85 5.06 1.05
N ALA A 35 -30.83 4.91 2.35
CA ALA A 35 -30.67 3.63 3.05
C ALA A 35 -31.64 2.52 2.62
N LYS A 36 -32.86 2.85 2.19
CA LYS A 36 -33.85 1.85 1.74
C LYS A 36 -33.36 1.00 0.57
N LYS A 37 -32.70 1.62 -0.42
CA LYS A 37 -32.23 0.94 -1.63
C LYS A 37 -31.09 -0.05 -1.32
N PRO A 38 -29.96 0.35 -0.69
CA PRO A 38 -28.88 -0.59 -0.41
C PRO A 38 -29.29 -1.69 0.56
N ILE A 39 -30.21 -1.43 1.52
CA ILE A 39 -30.75 -2.47 2.38
C ILE A 39 -31.55 -3.48 1.58
N LEU A 40 -32.46 -3.04 0.71
CA LEU A 40 -33.29 -3.94 -0.10
C LEU A 40 -32.41 -4.79 -1.05
N PHE A 41 -31.54 -4.16 -1.84
CA PHE A 41 -30.67 -4.86 -2.78
C PHE A 41 -29.64 -5.74 -2.05
N GLY A 42 -29.10 -5.27 -0.91
CA GLY A 42 -28.19 -6.05 -0.09
C GLY A 42 -28.88 -7.29 0.49
N SER A 43 -30.10 -7.16 1.00
CA SER A 43 -30.86 -8.30 1.51
C SER A 43 -31.23 -9.30 0.40
N LEU A 44 -31.56 -8.82 -0.80
CA LEU A 44 -31.83 -9.69 -1.95
C LEU A 44 -30.55 -10.44 -2.40
N SER A 45 -29.42 -9.74 -2.44
CA SER A 45 -28.11 -10.35 -2.74
C SER A 45 -27.72 -11.40 -1.69
N ALA A 46 -27.95 -11.11 -0.40
CA ALA A 46 -27.71 -12.04 0.69
C ALA A 46 -28.60 -13.30 0.58
N ALA A 47 -29.86 -13.12 0.18
CA ALA A 47 -30.75 -14.26 -0.09
C ALA A 47 -30.24 -15.10 -1.28
N GLY A 48 -29.81 -14.47 -2.36
CA GLY A 48 -29.20 -15.13 -3.51
C GLY A 48 -27.94 -15.90 -3.15
N ALA A 49 -27.02 -15.28 -2.37
CA ALA A 49 -25.80 -15.93 -1.88
C ALA A 49 -26.10 -17.12 -0.95
N SER A 50 -27.13 -16.98 -0.09
CA SER A 50 -27.59 -18.07 0.77
C SER A 50 -28.15 -19.25 -0.02
N GLY A 51 -28.95 -18.96 -1.08
CA GLY A 51 -29.47 -19.97 -1.99
C GLY A 51 -28.34 -20.68 -2.75
N GLY A 52 -27.41 -19.92 -3.31
CA GLY A 52 -26.22 -20.47 -3.98
C GLY A 52 -25.38 -21.34 -3.05
N GLY A 53 -25.14 -20.86 -1.84
CA GLY A 53 -24.49 -21.63 -0.79
C GLY A 53 -25.25 -22.91 -0.42
N TYR A 54 -26.57 -22.84 -0.27
CA TYR A 54 -27.38 -24.03 -0.02
C TYR A 54 -27.26 -25.05 -1.15
N LEU A 55 -27.37 -24.61 -2.43
CA LEU A 55 -27.21 -25.48 -3.59
C LEU A 55 -25.81 -26.16 -3.61
N ALA A 56 -24.75 -25.43 -3.23
CA ALA A 56 -23.42 -26.01 -3.12
C ALA A 56 -23.38 -27.23 -2.17
N THR A 57 -24.17 -27.23 -1.10
CA THR A 57 -24.26 -28.36 -0.15
C THR A 57 -24.99 -29.59 -0.73
N LEU A 58 -25.63 -29.46 -1.90
CA LEU A 58 -26.29 -30.56 -2.59
C LEU A 58 -25.39 -31.22 -3.66
N ILE A 59 -24.31 -30.57 -4.07
CA ILE A 59 -23.44 -31.02 -5.17
C ILE A 59 -22.46 -32.10 -4.70
N ASP A 60 -21.93 -31.95 -3.51
CA ASP A 60 -20.90 -32.87 -2.97
C ASP A 60 -21.12 -33.10 -1.47
N GLU A 61 -20.75 -34.27 -1.01
CA GLU A 61 -20.79 -34.66 0.41
C GLU A 61 -19.47 -34.32 1.12
N HIS A 62 -18.39 -34.02 0.35
CA HIS A 62 -17.08 -33.70 0.93
C HIS A 62 -17.04 -32.26 1.43
N MET A 63 -16.93 -32.09 2.74
CA MET A 63 -16.89 -30.76 3.40
C MET A 63 -15.84 -29.82 2.81
N PHE A 64 -14.70 -30.35 2.35
CA PHE A 64 -13.63 -29.55 1.76
C PHE A 64 -14.05 -28.91 0.43
N THR A 65 -14.66 -29.70 -0.46
CA THR A 65 -15.18 -29.23 -1.76
C THR A 65 -16.27 -28.16 -1.54
N VAL A 66 -17.22 -28.45 -0.66
CA VAL A 66 -18.30 -27.53 -0.31
C VAL A 66 -17.73 -26.20 0.25
N TYR A 67 -16.72 -26.26 1.11
CA TYR A 67 -16.04 -25.08 1.65
C TYR A 67 -15.48 -24.18 0.55
N TRP A 68 -14.80 -24.72 -0.45
CA TRP A 68 -14.22 -23.95 -1.55
C TRP A 68 -15.29 -23.39 -2.50
N ILE A 69 -16.33 -24.17 -2.81
CA ILE A 69 -17.47 -23.67 -3.61
C ILE A 69 -18.15 -22.50 -2.88
N PHE A 70 -18.36 -22.62 -1.58
CA PHE A 70 -18.91 -21.56 -0.73
C PHE A 70 -18.03 -20.32 -0.75
N SER A 71 -16.71 -20.49 -0.58
CA SER A 71 -15.75 -19.39 -0.64
C SER A 71 -15.81 -18.66 -1.98
N ALA A 72 -15.93 -19.39 -3.09
CA ALA A 72 -16.08 -18.79 -4.43
C ALA A 72 -17.40 -18.03 -4.58
N VAL A 73 -18.51 -18.56 -4.10
CA VAL A 73 -19.81 -17.88 -4.11
C VAL A 73 -19.74 -16.57 -3.31
N PHE A 74 -19.13 -16.60 -2.11
CA PHE A 74 -19.00 -15.38 -1.29
C PHE A 74 -17.99 -14.38 -1.85
N LEU A 75 -16.94 -14.84 -2.51
CA LEU A 75 -16.02 -13.96 -3.24
C LEU A 75 -16.76 -13.21 -4.36
N LEU A 76 -17.56 -13.93 -5.17
CA LEU A 76 -18.38 -13.32 -6.22
C LEU A 76 -19.40 -12.33 -5.63
N PHE A 77 -20.02 -12.68 -4.52
CA PHE A 77 -20.93 -11.80 -3.82
C PHE A 77 -20.21 -10.52 -3.32
N GLY A 78 -18.98 -10.62 -2.84
CA GLY A 78 -18.15 -9.49 -2.48
C GLY A 78 -17.80 -8.60 -3.68
N ILE A 79 -17.51 -9.19 -4.85
CA ILE A 79 -17.29 -8.43 -6.10
C ILE A 79 -18.55 -7.66 -6.50
N ILE A 80 -19.71 -8.31 -6.47
CA ILE A 80 -21.01 -7.69 -6.74
C ILE A 80 -21.26 -6.52 -5.77
N HIS A 81 -20.95 -6.70 -4.49
CA HIS A 81 -21.04 -5.64 -3.50
C HIS A 81 -20.18 -4.42 -3.87
N VAL A 82 -18.90 -4.62 -4.20
CA VAL A 82 -18.00 -3.53 -4.60
C VAL A 82 -18.52 -2.81 -5.85
N VAL A 83 -18.94 -3.53 -6.87
CA VAL A 83 -19.38 -2.94 -8.14
C VAL A 83 -20.67 -2.09 -7.96
N PHE A 84 -21.64 -2.59 -7.19
CA PHE A 84 -22.96 -1.97 -7.10
C PHE A 84 -23.13 -1.02 -5.91
N PHE A 85 -22.38 -1.21 -4.80
CA PHE A 85 -22.61 -0.45 -3.59
C PHE A 85 -21.51 0.57 -3.29
N HIS A 86 -20.24 0.24 -3.50
CA HIS A 86 -19.13 1.09 -3.11
C HIS A 86 -19.24 2.51 -3.67
N LYS A 87 -19.21 2.68 -4.99
CA LYS A 87 -19.24 4.02 -5.63
C LYS A 87 -20.55 4.78 -5.41
N LYS A 88 -21.64 4.08 -5.15
CA LYS A 88 -22.98 4.69 -5.09
C LYS A 88 -23.37 5.13 -3.69
N TYR A 89 -22.95 4.40 -2.67
CA TYR A 89 -23.42 4.60 -1.29
C TYR A 89 -22.30 4.86 -0.29
N PHE A 90 -21.06 4.49 -0.63
CA PHE A 90 -19.88 4.60 0.24
C PHE A 90 -18.80 5.51 -0.34
N TYR A 91 -19.21 6.60 -1.02
CA TYR A 91 -18.27 7.62 -1.46
C TYR A 91 -17.82 8.48 -0.28
N ALA A 92 -16.52 8.75 -0.23
CA ALA A 92 -15.90 9.53 0.83
C ALA A 92 -15.57 10.96 0.37
N THR A 93 -15.78 11.94 1.25
CA THR A 93 -15.14 13.25 1.16
C THR A 93 -13.81 13.20 1.93
N LYS A 94 -12.86 14.10 1.59
CA LYS A 94 -11.50 14.12 2.19
C LYS A 94 -11.46 13.98 3.72
N ASN A 95 -12.49 14.45 4.43
CA ASN A 95 -12.51 14.49 5.89
C ASN A 95 -13.15 13.23 6.55
N ASP A 96 -13.86 12.41 5.78
CA ASP A 96 -14.67 11.31 6.32
C ASP A 96 -14.28 9.91 5.82
N GLU A 97 -13.14 9.79 5.12
CA GLU A 97 -12.71 8.52 4.52
C GLU A 97 -12.72 7.34 5.49
N LYS A 98 -12.07 7.49 6.65
CA LYS A 98 -11.98 6.40 7.64
C LYS A 98 -13.36 5.97 8.14
N LYS A 99 -14.27 6.93 8.32
CA LYS A 99 -15.63 6.64 8.76
C LYS A 99 -16.40 5.87 7.70
N VAL A 100 -16.27 6.28 6.43
CA VAL A 100 -16.94 5.61 5.31
C VAL A 100 -16.43 4.18 5.13
N VAL A 101 -15.11 3.95 5.21
CA VAL A 101 -14.51 2.60 5.18
C VAL A 101 -15.09 1.71 6.29
N ILE A 102 -15.11 2.22 7.53
CA ILE A 102 -15.69 1.50 8.66
C ILE A 102 -17.19 1.25 8.42
N GLY A 103 -17.92 2.23 7.91
CA GLY A 103 -19.35 2.12 7.57
C GLY A 103 -19.60 1.02 6.54
N GLU A 104 -18.80 0.94 5.48
CA GLU A 104 -18.93 -0.11 4.46
C GLU A 104 -18.59 -1.51 5.02
N LEU A 105 -17.55 -1.63 5.82
CA LEU A 105 -17.19 -2.90 6.47
C LEU A 105 -18.29 -3.36 7.45
N LEU A 106 -18.89 -2.44 8.19
CA LEU A 106 -20.02 -2.74 9.08
C LEU A 106 -21.27 -3.15 8.28
N PHE A 107 -21.54 -2.52 7.14
CA PHE A 107 -22.63 -2.93 6.26
C PHE A 107 -22.37 -4.31 5.66
N ALA A 108 -21.17 -4.58 5.20
CA ALA A 108 -20.72 -5.88 4.72
C ALA A 108 -20.93 -6.97 5.79
N LEU A 109 -20.52 -6.68 7.03
CA LEU A 109 -20.72 -7.59 8.17
C LEU A 109 -22.22 -7.82 8.44
N SER A 110 -23.04 -6.77 8.35
CA SER A 110 -24.50 -6.88 8.47
C SER A 110 -25.09 -7.84 7.41
N LEU A 111 -24.65 -7.74 6.16
CA LEU A 111 -25.08 -8.63 5.07
C LEU A 111 -24.67 -10.08 5.32
N ILE A 112 -23.45 -10.32 5.82
CA ILE A 112 -22.99 -11.67 6.18
C ILE A 112 -23.84 -12.25 7.31
N LEU A 113 -24.11 -11.48 8.37
CA LEU A 113 -24.96 -11.93 9.46
C LEU A 113 -26.36 -12.26 8.96
N PHE A 114 -26.93 -11.45 8.07
CA PHE A 114 -28.22 -11.71 7.45
C PHE A 114 -28.19 -12.96 6.55
N THR A 115 -27.10 -13.19 5.82
CA THR A 115 -26.87 -14.43 5.05
C THR A 115 -26.82 -15.66 5.96
N ILE A 116 -26.19 -15.55 7.13
CA ILE A 116 -26.15 -16.63 8.12
C ILE A 116 -27.58 -16.97 8.58
N VAL A 117 -28.42 -15.96 8.82
CA VAL A 117 -29.84 -16.17 9.20
C VAL A 117 -30.57 -16.97 8.13
N ILE A 118 -30.49 -16.53 6.86
CA ILE A 118 -31.21 -17.21 5.76
C ILE A 118 -30.65 -18.61 5.54
N PHE A 119 -29.31 -18.74 5.45
CA PHE A 119 -28.67 -20.02 5.21
C PHE A 119 -28.95 -21.04 6.32
N SER A 120 -28.85 -20.61 7.58
CA SER A 120 -29.17 -21.47 8.73
C SER A 120 -30.63 -21.92 8.72
N THR A 121 -31.53 -21.02 8.32
CA THR A 121 -32.97 -21.33 8.21
C THR A 121 -33.21 -22.37 7.09
N LEU A 122 -32.60 -22.17 5.90
CA LEU A 122 -32.69 -23.14 4.81
C LEU A 122 -32.15 -24.52 5.23
N GLN A 123 -30.96 -24.56 5.86
CA GLN A 123 -30.38 -25.82 6.34
C GLN A 123 -31.27 -26.53 7.37
N TYR A 124 -31.79 -25.79 8.33
CA TYR A 124 -32.60 -26.36 9.41
C TYR A 124 -33.92 -26.97 8.90
N PHE A 125 -34.59 -26.29 7.98
CA PHE A 125 -35.89 -26.77 7.49
C PHE A 125 -35.81 -27.75 6.33
N LEU A 126 -34.77 -27.68 5.49
CA LEU A 126 -34.66 -28.50 4.28
C LEU A 126 -33.71 -29.72 4.43
N LYS A 127 -32.79 -29.70 5.37
CA LYS A 127 -31.84 -30.79 5.63
C LYS A 127 -32.02 -31.38 7.05
N ASP A 128 -33.04 -32.18 7.29
CA ASP A 128 -33.28 -33.02 8.45
C ASP A 128 -32.82 -32.49 9.83
N LYS A 129 -32.94 -31.17 10.03
CA LYS A 129 -32.57 -30.50 11.28
C LYS A 129 -31.10 -30.68 11.70
N SER A 130 -30.23 -31.14 10.79
CA SER A 130 -28.79 -31.31 11.05
C SER A 130 -28.08 -29.95 11.03
N PHE A 131 -27.19 -29.73 12.00
CA PHE A 131 -26.58 -28.45 12.29
C PHE A 131 -25.04 -28.51 12.08
N LEU A 132 -24.59 -29.06 10.94
CA LEU A 132 -23.17 -29.33 10.66
C LEU A 132 -22.53 -28.28 9.75
N PHE A 133 -22.82 -26.98 9.92
CA PHE A 133 -22.30 -25.97 9.00
C PHE A 133 -21.30 -24.96 9.59
N TYR A 134 -20.89 -25.14 10.84
CA TYR A 134 -19.92 -24.21 11.46
C TYR A 134 -18.66 -23.92 10.63
N PRO A 135 -18.00 -24.92 10.00
CA PRO A 135 -16.85 -24.65 9.15
C PRO A 135 -17.21 -23.77 7.94
N MET A 136 -18.44 -23.87 7.45
CA MET A 136 -18.90 -23.09 6.29
C MET A 136 -19.05 -21.61 6.60
N LEU A 137 -19.28 -21.23 7.86
CA LEU A 137 -19.38 -19.84 8.26
C LEU A 137 -18.05 -19.10 8.02
N LEU A 138 -16.92 -19.80 8.14
CA LEU A 138 -15.60 -19.22 7.91
C LEU A 138 -15.39 -18.88 6.42
N SER A 139 -15.94 -19.67 5.49
CA SER A 139 -15.86 -19.39 4.05
C SER A 139 -16.56 -18.11 3.64
N MET A 140 -17.57 -17.67 4.43
CA MET A 140 -18.28 -16.40 4.19
C MET A 140 -17.36 -15.17 4.34
N LEU A 141 -16.23 -15.29 5.04
CA LEU A 141 -15.23 -14.22 5.15
C LEU A 141 -14.60 -13.88 3.80
N ALA A 142 -14.64 -14.77 2.82
CA ALA A 142 -14.20 -14.49 1.45
C ALA A 142 -14.92 -13.28 0.82
N PHE A 143 -16.11 -12.94 1.31
CA PHE A 143 -16.87 -11.76 0.91
C PHE A 143 -16.11 -10.44 1.14
N PHE A 144 -15.28 -10.36 2.18
CA PHE A 144 -14.51 -9.15 2.49
C PHE A 144 -13.30 -8.95 1.57
N ILE A 145 -12.79 -9.99 0.92
CA ILE A 145 -11.57 -9.92 0.12
C ILE A 145 -11.65 -8.82 -0.95
N PRO A 146 -12.68 -8.74 -1.80
CA PRO A 146 -12.78 -7.69 -2.82
C PRO A 146 -12.84 -6.28 -2.24
N ILE A 147 -13.52 -6.09 -1.09
CA ILE A 147 -13.63 -4.80 -0.41
C ILE A 147 -12.25 -4.37 0.11
N LEU A 148 -11.55 -5.28 0.79
CA LEU A 148 -10.21 -5.00 1.33
C LEU A 148 -9.19 -4.74 0.22
N VAL A 149 -9.25 -5.50 -0.87
CA VAL A 149 -8.39 -5.28 -2.06
C VAL A 149 -8.63 -3.90 -2.63
N LEU A 150 -9.90 -3.48 -2.82
CA LEU A 150 -10.22 -2.15 -3.32
C LEU A 150 -9.62 -1.04 -2.44
N TYR A 151 -9.86 -1.08 -1.14
CA TYR A 151 -9.32 -0.08 -0.21
C TYR A 151 -7.79 -0.10 -0.13
N THR A 152 -7.17 -1.27 -0.30
CA THR A 152 -5.70 -1.37 -0.38
C THR A 152 -5.17 -0.65 -1.61
N PHE A 153 -5.80 -0.84 -2.77
CA PHE A 153 -5.45 -0.12 -3.99
C PHE A 153 -5.67 1.39 -3.85
N GLU A 154 -6.81 1.82 -3.34
CA GLU A 154 -7.08 3.24 -3.11
C GLU A 154 -6.05 3.88 -2.16
N ALA A 155 -5.67 3.17 -1.10
CA ALA A 155 -4.64 3.63 -0.18
C ALA A 155 -3.25 3.71 -0.86
N ALA A 156 -2.92 2.74 -1.72
CA ALA A 156 -1.67 2.73 -2.47
C ALA A 156 -1.57 3.92 -3.45
N TYR A 157 -2.66 4.23 -4.16
CA TYR A 157 -2.72 5.39 -5.05
C TYR A 157 -2.62 6.74 -4.35
N LYS A 158 -2.93 6.82 -3.06
CA LYS A 158 -2.80 8.03 -2.24
C LYS A 158 -1.39 8.29 -1.73
N ILE A 159 -0.48 7.32 -1.86
CA ILE A 159 0.91 7.52 -1.50
C ILE A 159 1.51 8.52 -2.48
N PRO A 160 1.93 9.73 -2.01
CA PRO A 160 2.53 10.71 -2.89
C PRO A 160 3.82 10.15 -3.48
N LEU A 161 4.07 10.45 -4.75
CA LEU A 161 5.37 10.17 -5.34
C LEU A 161 6.44 10.89 -4.53
N PRO A 162 7.54 10.23 -4.20
CA PRO A 162 8.63 10.89 -3.50
C PRO A 162 9.17 12.04 -4.36
N VAL A 163 9.10 13.25 -3.83
CA VAL A 163 9.78 14.40 -4.43
C VAL A 163 11.22 14.32 -3.97
N PHE A 164 12.14 14.24 -4.92
CA PHE A 164 13.57 14.21 -4.65
C PHE A 164 14.12 15.61 -4.86
N THR A 165 14.95 16.07 -3.96
CA THR A 165 15.84 17.19 -4.24
C THR A 165 16.98 16.64 -5.10
N THR A 166 17.13 17.19 -6.29
CA THR A 166 18.19 16.82 -7.22
C THR A 166 19.33 17.79 -7.09
N TRP A 167 20.52 17.35 -7.46
CA TRP A 167 21.74 18.12 -7.42
C TRP A 167 22.33 18.27 -8.81
N HIS A 168 22.76 19.49 -9.14
CA HIS A 168 23.44 19.80 -10.38
C HIS A 168 24.88 20.26 -10.08
N TYR A 169 25.82 19.83 -10.90
CA TYR A 169 27.19 20.30 -10.76
C TYR A 169 27.25 21.82 -11.05
N PRO A 170 27.79 22.66 -10.13
CA PRO A 170 27.85 24.12 -10.31
C PRO A 170 28.97 24.48 -11.29
N LEU A 171 28.66 24.65 -12.58
CA LEU A 171 29.63 24.96 -13.61
C LEU A 171 30.26 26.37 -13.46
N ASN A 172 29.49 27.33 -12.93
CA ASN A 172 29.88 28.75 -12.87
C ASN A 172 30.19 29.23 -11.45
N GLN A 173 30.23 28.35 -10.49
CA GLN A 173 30.47 28.70 -9.10
C GLN A 173 31.48 27.71 -8.50
N VAL A 174 32.54 28.27 -7.90
CA VAL A 174 33.50 27.48 -7.09
C VAL A 174 32.90 27.40 -5.69
N ILE A 175 32.78 26.19 -5.16
CA ILE A 175 32.40 25.97 -3.77
C ILE A 175 33.71 25.86 -2.96
N ASP A 176 33.93 26.81 -2.05
CA ASP A 176 35.11 26.78 -1.19
C ASP A 176 34.96 25.72 -0.09
N LEU A 177 36.06 25.10 0.26
CA LEU A 177 36.10 24.22 1.43
C LEU A 177 35.79 25.03 2.69
N PRO A 178 34.93 24.52 3.57
CA PRO A 178 34.66 25.20 4.83
C PRO A 178 35.93 25.23 5.70
N ASP A 179 36.12 26.33 6.46
CA ASP A 179 37.20 26.43 7.41
C ASP A 179 37.21 25.27 8.38
N GLU A 180 38.40 24.69 8.61
CA GLU A 180 38.57 23.60 9.57
C GLU A 180 38.26 24.10 11.00
N LYS A 181 37.24 23.46 11.63
CA LYS A 181 36.90 23.76 13.02
C LYS A 181 37.63 22.82 13.97
N PRO A 182 38.21 23.32 15.07
CA PRO A 182 38.80 22.46 16.08
C PRO A 182 37.73 21.49 16.63
N ASN A 183 38.01 20.19 16.62
CA ASN A 183 37.13 19.09 17.01
C ASN A 183 35.99 18.75 16.02
N GLU A 184 36.12 19.15 14.75
CA GLU A 184 35.16 18.74 13.74
C GLU A 184 35.24 17.22 13.47
N LYS A 185 34.08 16.57 13.53
CA LYS A 185 34.00 15.14 13.28
C LYS A 185 34.00 14.87 11.77
N LEU A 186 35.02 14.18 11.33
CA LEU A 186 35.15 13.71 9.95
C LEU A 186 34.48 12.34 9.81
N VAL A 187 33.73 12.14 8.72
CA VAL A 187 33.04 10.89 8.39
C VAL A 187 33.58 10.38 7.06
N VAL A 188 33.92 9.09 7.02
CA VAL A 188 34.27 8.41 5.79
C VAL A 188 33.01 7.75 5.23
N ILE A 189 32.66 8.11 4.00
CA ILE A 189 31.53 7.55 3.25
C ILE A 189 32.01 6.98 1.93
N ALA A 190 31.17 6.18 1.29
CA ALA A 190 31.47 5.64 -0.02
C ALA A 190 30.44 6.10 -1.04
N PHE A 191 30.90 6.65 -2.16
CA PHE A 191 30.06 6.95 -3.31
C PHE A 191 30.11 5.81 -4.32
N GLU A 192 28.97 5.23 -4.66
CA GLU A 192 28.83 4.21 -5.70
C GLU A 192 28.27 4.87 -6.97
N ILE A 193 29.14 5.05 -7.99
CA ILE A 193 28.89 5.90 -9.16
C ILE A 193 29.28 5.15 -10.42
N ALA A 194 28.50 5.28 -11.51
CA ALA A 194 28.94 4.95 -12.85
C ALA A 194 29.79 6.12 -13.40
N LYS A 195 30.99 5.88 -13.91
CA LYS A 195 31.87 6.95 -14.39
C LYS A 195 31.30 7.69 -15.59
N GLN A 196 30.68 6.97 -16.52
CA GLN A 196 30.03 7.51 -17.70
C GLN A 196 28.54 7.22 -17.69
N SER A 197 27.75 8.03 -18.39
CA SER A 197 26.32 7.84 -18.52
C SER A 197 25.93 6.54 -19.22
N SER A 198 26.79 6.05 -20.13
CA SER A 198 26.59 4.81 -20.90
C SER A 198 27.03 3.54 -20.14
N GLU A 199 27.76 3.67 -19.04
CA GLU A 199 28.25 2.51 -18.30
C GLU A 199 27.24 2.01 -17.27
N PRO A 200 26.85 0.71 -17.34
CA PRO A 200 25.98 0.11 -16.33
C PRO A 200 26.72 -0.23 -15.04
N LEU A 201 28.07 -0.30 -15.09
CA LEU A 201 28.88 -0.72 -13.96
C LEU A 201 29.16 0.46 -13.03
N LYS A 202 28.76 0.34 -11.75
CA LYS A 202 29.05 1.33 -10.72
C LYS A 202 30.33 0.97 -9.98
N THR A 203 31.20 1.96 -9.79
CA THR A 203 32.44 1.86 -9.02
C THR A 203 32.26 2.50 -7.66
N ASN A 204 32.88 1.95 -6.64
CA ASN A 204 32.77 2.44 -5.26
C ASN A 204 34.04 3.26 -4.92
N PHE A 205 33.79 4.53 -4.53
CA PHE A 205 34.84 5.48 -4.18
C PHE A 205 34.72 5.90 -2.73
N ARG A 206 35.77 6.03 -2.00
CA ARG A 206 35.77 6.53 -0.63
C ARG A 206 36.07 8.03 -0.61
N ALA A 207 35.21 8.76 0.08
CA ALA A 207 35.37 10.18 0.36
C ALA A 207 35.36 10.40 1.87
N LYS A 208 36.12 11.40 2.32
CA LYS A 208 36.17 11.81 3.73
C LYS A 208 35.83 13.29 3.79
N GLY A 209 34.89 13.65 4.65
CA GLY A 209 34.50 15.03 4.82
C GLY A 209 33.88 15.32 6.18
N PRO A 210 33.71 16.60 6.51
CA PRO A 210 33.07 17.04 7.74
C PRO A 210 31.62 16.59 7.84
N GLU A 211 31.20 16.15 9.04
CA GLU A 211 29.80 15.77 9.29
C GLU A 211 28.83 16.94 9.11
N ALA A 212 29.29 18.18 9.29
CA ALA A 212 28.50 19.40 9.14
C ALA A 212 28.39 19.90 7.69
N MET A 213 29.19 19.36 6.77
CA MET A 213 29.18 19.76 5.36
C MET A 213 27.92 19.27 4.65
N GLN A 214 27.38 20.06 3.71
CA GLN A 214 26.28 19.63 2.86
C GLN A 214 26.72 18.45 1.98
N LEU A 215 25.79 17.54 1.71
CA LEU A 215 26.11 16.36 0.92
C LEU A 215 26.48 16.72 -0.52
N GLY A 216 25.82 17.73 -1.11
CA GLY A 216 26.12 18.23 -2.44
C GLY A 216 27.51 18.82 -2.55
N ASP A 217 27.95 19.60 -1.54
CA ASP A 217 29.29 20.19 -1.49
C ASP A 217 30.37 19.13 -1.33
N LEU A 218 30.13 18.13 -0.46
CA LEU A 218 31.04 17.02 -0.30
C LEU A 218 31.20 16.22 -1.61
N TYR A 219 30.10 16.05 -2.34
CA TYR A 219 30.12 15.39 -3.64
C TYR A 219 30.85 16.22 -4.71
N TYR A 220 30.68 17.55 -4.69
CA TYR A 220 31.40 18.49 -5.57
C TYR A 220 32.90 18.38 -5.38
N HIS A 221 33.40 18.47 -4.16
CA HIS A 221 34.81 18.35 -3.87
C HIS A 221 35.37 16.97 -4.25
N PHE A 222 34.60 15.92 -3.92
CA PHE A 222 34.99 14.57 -4.33
C PHE A 222 35.14 14.43 -5.87
N LEU A 223 34.20 14.98 -6.66
CA LEU A 223 34.28 14.93 -8.13
C LEU A 223 35.47 15.68 -8.65
N ASN A 224 35.76 16.87 -8.12
CA ASN A 224 36.92 17.68 -8.54
C ASN A 224 38.23 16.98 -8.21
N ASP A 225 38.44 16.56 -6.97
CA ASP A 225 39.64 15.87 -6.53
C ASP A 225 39.87 14.59 -7.35
N TYR A 226 38.81 13.83 -7.58
CA TYR A 226 38.92 12.61 -8.36
C TYR A 226 39.32 12.89 -9.83
N ASN A 227 38.64 13.84 -10.48
CA ASN A 227 38.89 14.16 -11.89
C ASN A 227 40.25 14.83 -12.13
N GLU A 228 40.72 15.60 -11.15
CA GLU A 228 42.08 16.17 -11.20
C GLU A 228 43.15 15.07 -11.14
N LEU A 229 42.98 14.12 -10.22
CA LEU A 229 43.92 13.01 -10.03
C LEU A 229 43.83 11.93 -11.14
N HIS A 230 42.69 11.79 -11.79
CA HIS A 230 42.38 10.73 -12.76
C HIS A 230 41.90 11.31 -14.09
N SER A 231 42.62 12.26 -14.65
CA SER A 231 42.26 12.96 -15.90
C SER A 231 42.05 12.03 -17.10
N GLU A 232 42.63 10.83 -17.09
CA GLU A 232 42.47 9.83 -18.17
C GLU A 232 41.10 9.11 -18.10
N THR A 233 40.48 9.03 -16.92
CA THR A 233 39.21 8.32 -16.72
C THR A 233 38.30 9.11 -15.77
N PRO A 234 37.92 10.35 -16.14
CA PRO A 234 37.14 11.23 -15.26
C PRO A 234 35.72 10.71 -15.09
N ILE A 235 35.08 11.10 -13.98
CA ILE A 235 33.67 10.94 -13.79
C ILE A 235 32.95 12.05 -14.57
N GLN A 236 32.13 11.67 -15.50
CA GLN A 236 31.31 12.60 -16.32
C GLN A 236 30.27 13.29 -15.46
N TYR A 237 30.23 14.62 -15.44
CA TYR A 237 29.24 15.42 -14.72
C TYR A 237 28.48 16.40 -15.64
N THR A 238 28.84 16.44 -16.93
CA THR A 238 28.14 17.16 -17.99
C THR A 238 27.61 16.19 -19.04
N ASP A 239 26.57 16.59 -19.75
CA ASP A 239 26.07 15.89 -20.93
C ASP A 239 26.89 16.22 -22.18
N ASP A 240 26.50 15.69 -23.32
CA ASP A 240 27.13 15.93 -24.63
C ASP A 240 27.01 17.39 -25.09
N TYR A 241 26.07 18.15 -24.51
CA TYR A 241 25.85 19.58 -24.78
C TYR A 241 26.54 20.50 -23.76
N HIS A 242 27.42 19.96 -22.93
CA HIS A 242 28.11 20.67 -21.83
C HIS A 242 27.17 21.24 -20.76
N SER A 243 25.95 20.75 -20.68
CA SER A 243 25.02 21.09 -19.59
C SER A 243 25.26 20.19 -18.37
N PRO A 244 25.10 20.71 -17.14
CA PRO A 244 25.35 19.92 -15.94
C PRO A 244 24.31 18.81 -15.84
N GLN A 245 24.77 17.60 -15.59
CA GLN A 245 23.89 16.46 -15.36
C GLN A 245 23.22 16.59 -14.01
N GLU A 246 21.99 16.10 -13.94
CA GLU A 246 21.17 16.05 -12.75
C GLU A 246 21.41 14.76 -11.99
N TRP A 247 21.64 14.85 -10.68
CA TRP A 247 21.97 13.73 -9.81
C TRP A 247 20.98 13.62 -8.66
N TRP A 248 20.74 12.39 -8.22
CA TRP A 248 20.07 12.12 -6.96
C TRP A 248 20.83 11.09 -6.14
N PHE A 249 20.66 11.15 -4.83
CA PHE A 249 21.42 10.37 -3.89
C PHE A 249 20.50 9.48 -3.05
N ARG A 250 20.93 8.24 -2.86
CA ARG A 250 20.25 7.30 -1.96
C ARG A 250 21.23 6.43 -1.22
N THR A 251 20.85 5.95 -0.03
CA THR A 251 21.65 4.95 0.66
C THR A 251 21.50 3.59 -0.01
N LYS A 252 22.58 2.78 -0.01
CA LYS A 252 22.49 1.38 -0.45
C LYS A 252 21.74 0.58 0.62
N PRO A 253 20.51 0.07 0.33
CA PRO A 253 19.72 -0.61 1.33
C PRO A 253 20.27 -2.01 1.60
N LYS A 254 20.21 -2.44 2.86
CA LYS A 254 20.31 -3.85 3.20
C LYS A 254 18.99 -4.53 2.86
N TRP A 255 18.96 -5.86 2.71
CA TRP A 255 17.77 -6.61 2.29
C TRP A 255 16.51 -6.35 3.12
N TYR A 256 16.64 -5.89 4.38
CA TYR A 256 15.54 -5.56 5.30
C TYR A 256 15.29 -4.05 5.44
N GLN A 257 16.02 -3.21 4.71
CA GLN A 257 15.91 -1.74 4.80
C GLN A 257 15.25 -1.17 3.55
N ARG A 258 14.47 -0.12 3.73
CA ARG A 258 13.94 0.67 2.61
C ARG A 258 15.03 1.57 2.05
N ASN A 259 14.93 1.89 0.76
CA ASN A 259 15.72 2.96 0.15
C ASN A 259 15.46 4.26 0.91
N LYS A 260 16.53 4.89 1.37
CA LYS A 260 16.48 6.22 1.95
C LYS A 260 17.10 7.18 0.94
N ILE A 261 16.29 8.11 0.47
CA ILE A 261 16.72 9.20 -0.40
C ILE A 261 17.37 10.25 0.48
N LEU A 262 18.45 10.84 -0.01
CA LEU A 262 19.25 11.84 0.66
C LEU A 262 19.05 13.18 -0.03
N ASP A 263 18.95 14.23 0.77
CA ASP A 263 18.82 15.59 0.30
C ASP A 263 20.23 16.19 0.16
N PRO A 264 20.67 16.64 -1.03
CA PRO A 264 21.99 17.22 -1.25
C PRO A 264 22.18 18.55 -0.50
N ASP A 265 21.12 19.29 -0.22
CA ASP A 265 21.20 20.59 0.46
C ASP A 265 21.30 20.44 2.00
N LEU A 266 21.08 19.23 2.52
CA LEU A 266 21.25 18.93 3.92
C LEU A 266 22.66 18.43 4.23
N SER A 267 23.12 18.69 5.47
CA SER A 267 24.41 18.20 5.91
C SER A 267 24.47 16.66 5.97
N VAL A 268 25.68 16.09 5.97
CA VAL A 268 25.91 14.65 6.17
C VAL A 268 25.23 14.18 7.46
N ARG A 269 25.31 15.01 8.53
CA ARG A 269 24.68 14.75 9.82
C ARG A 269 23.15 14.80 9.75
N ASP A 270 22.56 15.80 9.11
CA ASP A 270 21.09 15.98 9.04
C ASP A 270 20.46 14.92 8.15
N ASN A 271 21.18 14.49 7.12
CA ASN A 271 20.86 13.29 6.35
C ASN A 271 21.00 11.99 7.16
N LYS A 272 21.49 12.04 8.41
CA LYS A 272 21.74 10.86 9.27
C LYS A 272 22.64 9.80 8.60
N ILE A 273 23.61 10.26 7.84
CA ILE A 273 24.63 9.42 7.21
C ILE A 273 25.66 9.03 8.28
N LYS A 274 25.96 7.74 8.35
CA LYS A 274 26.93 7.18 9.32
C LYS A 274 28.22 6.81 8.66
N GLU A 275 29.25 6.60 9.49
CA GLU A 275 30.54 6.07 9.05
C GLU A 275 30.37 4.82 8.17
N ASN A 276 31.13 4.73 7.06
CA ASN A 276 31.08 3.65 6.08
C ASN A 276 29.70 3.43 5.39
N THR A 277 28.84 4.45 5.37
CA THR A 277 27.60 4.38 4.59
C THR A 277 27.95 4.42 3.10
N ILE A 278 27.32 3.54 2.31
CA ILE A 278 27.42 3.57 0.84
C ILE A 278 26.26 4.39 0.31
N ILE A 279 26.59 5.43 -0.44
CA ILE A 279 25.65 6.33 -1.11
C ILE A 279 25.70 6.01 -2.60
N ILE A 280 24.57 5.62 -3.16
CA ILE A 280 24.42 5.41 -4.59
C ILE A 280 24.07 6.76 -5.21
N CYS A 281 24.92 7.20 -6.15
CA CYS A 281 24.73 8.43 -6.92
C CYS A 281 24.22 8.03 -8.31
N GLU A 282 23.01 8.46 -8.65
CA GLU A 282 22.38 8.13 -9.93
C GLU A 282 22.10 9.40 -10.72
N ARG A 283 22.44 9.37 -12.01
CA ARG A 283 22.11 10.43 -12.96
C ARG A 283 20.64 10.31 -13.35
N ILE A 284 19.98 11.43 -13.47
CA ILE A 284 18.67 11.49 -14.08
C ILE A 284 18.89 11.71 -15.58
N THR A 285 18.66 10.68 -16.35
CA THR A 285 18.55 10.82 -17.80
C THR A 285 17.14 11.35 -18.09
N PRO A 286 16.99 12.44 -18.87
CA PRO A 286 15.69 12.82 -19.38
C PRO A 286 15.10 11.58 -20.07
N GLN A 287 13.97 11.06 -19.55
CA GLN A 287 13.20 10.09 -20.35
C GLN A 287 12.82 10.85 -21.60
N GLU A 288 13.25 10.34 -22.74
CA GLU A 288 12.61 10.71 -24.01
C GLU A 288 11.13 10.47 -23.79
N GLU A 289 10.35 11.56 -23.72
CA GLU A 289 8.89 11.48 -23.71
C GLU A 289 8.52 10.71 -24.96
N GLY A 290 8.19 9.44 -24.75
CA GLY A 290 8.03 8.44 -25.77
C GLY A 290 6.98 8.86 -26.78
N ALA A 291 7.38 8.72 -28.01
CA ALA A 291 6.58 8.78 -29.20
C ALA A 291 5.36 7.86 -29.15
#